data_e2dc6baec8e5bfadef1a27818b9092aa
#
_entry.id   e2dc6baec8e5bfadef1a27818b9092aa
#
_cell.length_a   1.000
_cell.length_b   1.000
_cell.length_c   1.000
_cell.angle_alpha   90.00
_cell.angle_beta   90.00
_cell.angle_gamma   90.00
#
_symmetry.space_group_name_H-M   'P 1'
#
loop_
_entity.id
_entity.type
_entity.pdbx_description
1 polymer ?
#
loop_
_entity_poly.entity_id
_entity_poly.type
_entity_poly.pdbx_seq_one_letter_code
_entity_poly.pdbx_strand_id
1 'polypeptide(L)'
;MYLILLVIDDPDQLEDLLIAWEEAGVPSATVLFSTGMGRIRKLGGWRDDMPLIPSLRDFYEAPENMNRTIFATASNEAQVDAVVAATRKVIGDLDRGDTGLLLVMPVARAYGVNKMNGGSQP
;
A
#
# COMPACT_ATOMS: atom_id res chain seq x y z
N MET A 1 -17.71 -1.84 6.92
CA MET A 1 -16.40 -2.34 6.53
C MET A 1 -15.77 -1.42 5.50
N TYR A 2 -14.48 -1.25 5.59
CA TYR A 2 -13.73 -0.38 4.70
C TYR A 2 -12.52 -1.10 4.15
N LEU A 3 -12.14 -0.74 2.93
CA LEU A 3 -10.86 -1.14 2.35
C LEU A 3 -9.89 0.02 2.53
N ILE A 4 -8.74 -0.29 3.12
CA ILE A 4 -7.65 0.66 3.24
C ILE A 4 -6.57 0.26 2.25
N LEU A 5 -6.20 1.19 1.37
CA LEU A 5 -5.17 0.97 0.38
C LEU A 5 -4.10 2.02 0.55
N LEU A 6 -2.87 1.58 0.72
CA LEU A 6 -1.73 2.46 0.94
C LEU A 6 -0.64 2.15 -0.09
N VAL A 7 -0.21 3.18 -0.79
CA VAL A 7 0.95 3.07 -1.69
C VAL A 7 2.09 3.84 -1.03
N ILE A 8 3.23 3.19 -0.83
CA ILE A 8 4.40 3.82 -0.23
C ILE A 8 5.55 3.85 -1.24
N ASP A 9 6.29 4.95 -1.20
CA ASP A 9 7.43 5.15 -2.10
C ASP A 9 8.70 4.49 -1.59
N ASP A 10 8.87 4.41 -0.27
CA ASP A 10 10.07 3.84 0.35
C ASP A 10 9.78 2.42 0.83
N PRO A 11 10.28 1.40 0.13
CA PRO A 11 10.04 0.02 0.53
C PRO A 11 10.66 -0.35 1.88
N ASP A 12 11.63 0.42 2.35
CA ASP A 12 12.25 0.16 3.65
C ASP A 12 11.30 0.44 4.82
N GLN A 13 10.21 1.15 4.57
CA GLN A 13 9.18 1.42 5.59
C GLN A 13 8.15 0.30 5.72
N LEU A 14 8.18 -0.69 4.83
CA LEU A 14 7.13 -1.70 4.77
C LEU A 14 7.00 -2.49 6.06
N GLU A 15 8.11 -2.97 6.60
CA GLU A 15 8.07 -3.79 7.81
C GLU A 15 7.47 -3.04 8.99
N ASP A 16 7.91 -1.79 9.20
CA ASP A 16 7.39 -0.97 10.29
C ASP A 16 5.90 -0.68 10.11
N LEU A 17 5.46 -0.49 8.86
CA LEU A 17 4.05 -0.29 8.56
C LEU A 17 3.20 -1.50 8.89
N LEU A 18 3.66 -2.68 8.51
CA LEU A 18 2.92 -3.91 8.78
C LEU A 18 2.79 -4.15 10.28
N ILE A 19 3.86 -3.89 11.03
CA ILE A 19 3.82 -4.00 12.49
C ILE A 19 2.84 -2.99 13.08
N ALA A 20 2.89 -1.75 12.62
CA ALA A 20 2.02 -0.69 13.11
C ALA A 20 0.54 -0.98 12.81
N TRP A 21 0.26 -1.51 11.62
CA TRP A 21 -1.11 -1.89 11.26
C TRP A 21 -1.63 -3.05 12.12
N GLU A 22 -0.77 -4.03 12.39
CA GLU A 22 -1.13 -5.13 13.27
C GLU A 22 -1.49 -4.61 14.68
N GLU A 23 -0.67 -3.73 15.21
CA GLU A 23 -0.93 -3.11 16.51
C GLU A 23 -2.20 -2.26 16.52
N ALA A 24 -2.57 -1.71 15.37
CA ALA A 24 -3.80 -0.94 15.21
C ALA A 24 -5.04 -1.82 15.04
N GLY A 25 -4.88 -3.14 15.05
CA GLY A 25 -6.00 -4.08 14.97
C GLY A 25 -6.23 -4.68 13.60
N VAL A 26 -5.29 -4.53 12.68
CA VAL A 26 -5.36 -5.12 11.33
C VAL A 26 -4.25 -6.15 11.20
N PRO A 27 -4.52 -7.42 11.52
CA PRO A 27 -3.47 -8.44 11.57
C PRO A 27 -3.10 -9.01 10.21
N SER A 28 -3.85 -8.70 9.19
CA SER A 28 -3.66 -9.31 7.88
C SER A 28 -3.74 -8.26 6.80
N ALA A 29 -2.70 -8.18 5.99
CA ALA A 29 -2.64 -7.25 4.88
C ALA A 29 -2.00 -7.94 3.67
N THR A 30 -2.37 -7.49 2.49
CA THR A 30 -1.79 -7.97 1.24
C THR A 30 -0.83 -6.92 0.71
N VAL A 31 0.34 -7.37 0.26
CA VAL A 31 1.36 -6.49 -0.26
C VAL A 31 1.59 -6.82 -1.74
N LEU A 32 1.59 -5.78 -2.55
CA LEU A 32 1.88 -5.89 -3.98
C LEU A 32 3.04 -4.98 -4.34
N PHE A 33 3.86 -5.43 -5.28
CA PHE A 33 4.85 -4.57 -5.89
C PHE A 33 4.15 -3.77 -6.99
N SER A 34 4.36 -2.45 -6.97
CA SER A 34 3.67 -1.55 -7.88
C SER A 34 4.60 -0.43 -8.32
N THR A 35 4.19 0.33 -9.32
CA THR A 35 4.91 1.51 -9.75
C THR A 35 3.95 2.52 -10.32
N GLY A 36 4.30 3.80 -10.17
CA GLY A 36 3.50 4.89 -10.70
C GLY A 36 4.14 5.49 -11.93
N MET A 37 3.34 6.22 -12.68
CA MET A 37 3.78 6.86 -13.91
C MET A 37 4.93 7.84 -13.67
N GLY A 38 4.87 8.60 -12.58
CA GLY A 38 5.93 9.56 -12.24
C GLY A 38 7.26 8.88 -11.97
N ARG A 39 7.23 7.73 -11.30
CA ARG A 39 8.44 6.98 -11.01
C ARG A 39 9.06 6.40 -12.28
N ILE A 40 8.23 5.88 -13.18
CA ILE A 40 8.71 5.37 -14.46
C ILE A 40 9.42 6.47 -15.24
N ARG A 41 8.87 7.68 -15.25
CA ARG A 41 9.48 8.83 -15.93
C ARG A 41 10.81 9.21 -15.30
N LYS A 42 10.88 9.26 -13.98
CA LYS A 42 12.12 9.60 -13.27
C LYS A 42 13.26 8.65 -13.62
N LEU A 43 12.94 7.38 -13.81
CA LEU A 43 13.95 6.37 -14.11
C LEU A 43 14.22 6.22 -15.60
N GLY A 44 13.67 7.13 -16.43
CA GLY A 44 13.92 7.13 -17.86
C GLY A 44 13.13 6.09 -18.64
N GLY A 45 12.15 5.46 -18.00
CA GLY A 45 11.32 4.46 -18.65
C GLY A 45 10.28 5.03 -19.58
N TRP A 46 10.08 6.33 -19.56
CA TRP A 46 9.05 7.01 -20.35
C TRP A 46 9.71 8.09 -21.21
N ARG A 47 10.14 7.70 -22.40
CA ARG A 47 10.78 8.60 -23.35
C ARG A 47 10.06 8.58 -24.68
N ASP A 48 10.05 9.72 -25.37
CA ASP A 48 9.40 9.86 -26.66
C ASP A 48 10.07 9.03 -27.76
N ASP A 49 11.38 8.85 -27.65
CA ASP A 49 12.19 8.18 -28.66
C ASP A 49 12.51 6.71 -28.30
N MET A 50 11.94 6.19 -27.23
CA MET A 50 12.23 4.84 -26.79
C MET A 50 10.95 4.04 -26.54
N PRO A 51 10.96 2.73 -26.87
CA PRO A 51 9.84 1.87 -26.52
C PRO A 51 9.66 1.79 -25.02
N LEU A 52 8.44 1.93 -24.55
CA LEU A 52 8.14 1.86 -23.14
C LEU A 52 8.31 0.44 -22.58
N ILE A 53 7.95 -0.57 -23.34
CA ILE A 53 7.89 -1.95 -22.88
C ILE A 53 9.22 -2.49 -22.37
N PRO A 54 10.34 -2.31 -23.07
CA PRO A 54 11.64 -2.77 -22.56
C PRO A 54 12.01 -2.12 -21.23
N SER A 55 11.71 -0.82 -21.08
CA SER A 55 11.99 -0.10 -19.85
C SER A 55 11.15 -0.61 -18.68
N LEU A 56 9.90 -0.94 -18.94
CA LEU A 56 9.03 -1.53 -17.92
C LEU A 56 9.52 -2.90 -17.49
N ARG A 57 10.01 -3.70 -18.43
CA ARG A 57 10.55 -5.02 -18.11
C ARG A 57 11.74 -4.87 -17.17
N ASP A 58 12.69 -4.01 -17.50
CA ASP A 58 13.85 -3.77 -16.67
C ASP A 58 13.45 -3.30 -15.27
N PHE A 59 12.39 -2.47 -15.22
CA PHE A 59 11.87 -1.95 -13.97
C PHE A 59 11.32 -3.07 -13.09
N TYR A 60 10.53 -4.00 -13.66
CA TYR A 60 9.94 -5.12 -12.93
C TYR A 60 10.97 -6.15 -12.49
N GLU A 61 12.09 -6.24 -13.16
CA GLU A 61 13.17 -7.14 -12.77
C GLU A 61 13.97 -6.63 -11.57
N ALA A 62 13.76 -5.37 -11.18
CA ALA A 62 14.44 -4.74 -10.05
C ALA A 62 13.43 -4.31 -9.01
N PRO A 63 13.01 -5.21 -8.08
CA PRO A 63 11.98 -4.88 -7.09
C PRO A 63 12.25 -3.63 -6.27
N GLU A 64 13.51 -3.29 -6.05
CA GLU A 64 13.88 -2.08 -5.32
C GLU A 64 13.46 -0.80 -6.02
N ASN A 65 13.15 -0.87 -7.31
CA ASN A 65 12.67 0.28 -8.08
C ASN A 65 11.16 0.44 -8.00
N MET A 66 10.47 -0.48 -7.31
CA MET A 66 9.02 -0.49 -7.28
C MET A 66 8.50 0.01 -5.94
N ASN A 67 7.35 0.65 -6.00
CA ASN A 67 6.61 1.00 -4.80
C ASN A 67 6.03 -0.26 -4.16
N ARG A 68 5.53 -0.11 -2.95
CA ARG A 68 4.75 -1.17 -2.30
C ARG A 68 3.32 -0.67 -2.15
N THR A 69 2.38 -1.50 -2.57
CA THR A 69 0.95 -1.26 -2.34
C THR A 69 0.47 -2.25 -1.30
N ILE A 70 -0.11 -1.74 -0.24
CA ILE A 70 -0.59 -2.54 0.88
C ILE A 70 -2.09 -2.33 0.98
N PHE A 71 -2.87 -3.41 1.10
CA PHE A 71 -4.28 -3.23 1.36
C PHE A 71 -4.77 -4.19 2.42
N ALA A 72 -5.78 -3.76 3.13
CA ALA A 72 -6.41 -4.54 4.18
C ALA A 72 -7.82 -4.03 4.40
N THR A 73 -8.61 -4.77 5.15
CA THR A 73 -9.96 -4.35 5.52
C THR A 73 -9.98 -3.88 6.97
N ALA A 74 -10.83 -2.91 7.25
CA ALA A 74 -11.11 -2.42 8.60
C ALA A 74 -12.59 -2.58 8.86
N SER A 75 -12.95 -2.97 10.08
CA SER A 75 -14.32 -3.30 10.43
C SER A 75 -15.22 -2.10 10.60
N ASN A 76 -14.65 -0.96 11.04
CA ASN A 76 -15.41 0.24 11.37
C ASN A 76 -14.50 1.46 11.27
N GLU A 77 -15.09 2.64 11.47
CA GLU A 77 -14.34 3.88 11.35
C GLU A 77 -13.29 4.06 12.45
N ALA A 78 -13.54 3.55 13.64
CA ALA A 78 -12.55 3.62 14.71
C ALA A 78 -11.27 2.87 14.34
N GLN A 79 -11.42 1.72 13.70
CA GLN A 79 -10.27 0.96 13.22
C GLN A 79 -9.57 1.68 12.07
N VAL A 80 -10.33 2.29 11.17
CA VAL A 80 -9.74 3.12 10.11
C VAL A 80 -8.90 4.24 10.70
N ASP A 81 -9.45 4.95 11.68
CA ASP A 81 -8.73 6.05 12.33
C ASP A 81 -7.44 5.56 12.99
N ALA A 82 -7.48 4.40 13.62
CA ALA A 82 -6.31 3.81 14.25
C ALA A 82 -5.22 3.48 13.21
N VAL A 83 -5.63 2.94 12.08
CA VAL A 83 -4.70 2.59 10.99
C VAL A 83 -4.11 3.85 10.36
N VAL A 84 -4.92 4.87 10.15
CA VAL A 84 -4.43 6.15 9.61
C VAL A 84 -3.41 6.77 10.56
N ALA A 85 -3.69 6.79 11.85
CA ALA A 85 -2.76 7.32 12.86
C ALA A 85 -1.45 6.52 12.89
N ALA A 86 -1.55 5.19 12.83
CA ALA A 86 -0.37 4.31 12.80
C ALA A 86 0.47 4.57 11.55
N THR A 87 -0.17 4.76 10.42
CA THR A 87 0.51 5.04 9.15
C THR A 87 1.29 6.35 9.23
N ARG A 88 0.66 7.39 9.79
CA ARG A 88 1.32 8.69 9.93
C ARG A 88 2.53 8.66 10.86
N LYS A 89 2.52 7.79 11.86
CA LYS A 89 3.67 7.63 12.75
C LYS A 89 4.88 7.07 12.02
N VAL A 90 4.66 6.21 11.06
CA VAL A 90 5.76 5.58 10.31
C VAL A 90 6.22 6.46 9.15
N ILE A 91 5.28 6.97 8.36
CA ILE A 91 5.58 7.67 7.12
C ILE A 91 5.69 9.17 7.32
N GLY A 92 4.94 9.72 8.27
CA GLY A 92 4.82 11.15 8.45
C GLY A 92 3.60 11.70 7.73
N ASP A 93 3.69 12.96 7.31
CA ASP A 93 2.59 13.65 6.66
C ASP A 93 2.37 13.13 5.26
N LEU A 94 1.21 12.51 5.03
CA LEU A 94 0.85 11.95 3.74
C LEU A 94 0.56 13.01 2.68
N ASP A 95 0.28 14.23 3.09
CA ASP A 95 0.06 15.34 2.15
C ASP A 95 1.37 15.93 1.64
N ARG A 96 2.49 15.53 2.24
CA ARG A 96 3.80 15.95 1.77
C ARG A 96 4.20 15.08 0.58
N GLY A 97 4.89 15.67 -0.39
CA GLY A 97 5.35 14.94 -1.58
C GLY A 97 6.28 13.79 -1.26
N ASP A 98 6.24 12.76 -2.08
CA ASP A 98 7.12 11.59 -2.02
C ASP A 98 7.00 10.75 -0.75
N THR A 99 5.85 10.78 -0.09
CA THR A 99 5.61 9.96 1.09
C THR A 99 4.73 8.74 0.78
N GLY A 100 3.61 8.94 0.13
CA GLY A 100 2.69 7.88 -0.20
C GLY A 100 1.29 8.39 -0.45
N LEU A 101 0.38 7.45 -0.68
CA LEU A 101 -1.03 7.74 -0.91
C LEU A 101 -1.85 6.73 -0.12
N LEU A 102 -2.75 7.23 0.72
CA LEU A 102 -3.65 6.37 1.47
C LEU A 102 -5.09 6.67 1.07
N LEU A 103 -5.81 5.62 0.69
CA LEU A 103 -7.21 5.70 0.31
C LEU A 103 -8.03 4.81 1.23
N VAL A 104 -9.21 5.29 1.60
CA VAL A 104 -10.18 4.53 2.39
C VAL A 104 -11.48 4.51 1.61
N MET A 105 -12.01 3.31 1.38
CA MET A 105 -13.22 3.12 0.59
C MET A 105 -14.20 2.22 1.33
N PRO A 106 -15.50 2.51 1.28
CA PRO A 106 -16.47 1.57 1.82
C PRO A 106 -16.52 0.31 0.95
N VAL A 107 -16.66 -0.83 1.61
CA VAL A 107 -16.78 -2.13 0.93
C VAL A 107 -18.24 -2.53 0.94
N ALA A 108 -18.83 -2.67 -0.24
CA ALA A 108 -20.24 -3.03 -0.35
C ALA A 108 -20.49 -4.48 0.05
N ARG A 109 -19.58 -5.37 -0.30
CA ARG A 109 -19.68 -6.79 0.06
C ARG A 109 -18.27 -7.36 0.22
N ALA A 110 -18.13 -8.32 1.13
CA ALA A 110 -16.88 -9.03 1.33
C ALA A 110 -17.16 -10.48 1.70
N TYR A 111 -16.38 -11.38 1.14
CA TYR A 111 -16.47 -12.82 1.41
C TYR A 111 -15.08 -13.30 1.77
N GLY A 112 -14.97 -14.13 2.80
CA GLY A 112 -13.69 -14.67 3.23
C GLY A 112 -12.93 -13.81 4.24
N VAL A 113 -13.54 -12.75 4.74
CA VAL A 113 -12.88 -11.80 5.66
C VAL A 113 -12.47 -12.48 6.97
N ASN A 114 -13.30 -13.40 7.47
CA ASN A 114 -13.00 -14.09 8.72
C ASN A 114 -11.70 -14.89 8.64
N LYS A 115 -11.40 -15.45 7.47
CA LYS A 115 -10.13 -16.13 7.26
C LYS A 115 -8.96 -15.16 7.34
N MET A 116 -9.13 -13.97 6.72
CA MET A 116 -8.10 -12.94 6.71
C MET A 116 -7.83 -12.41 8.10
N ASN A 117 -8.82 -12.44 8.98
CA ASN A 117 -8.71 -11.95 10.35
C ASN A 117 -8.31 -13.05 11.34
N GLY A 118 -7.60 -14.05 10.88
CA GLY A 118 -7.09 -15.10 11.74
C GLY A 118 -8.07 -16.23 11.98
N GLY A 119 -9.09 -16.35 11.17
CA GLY A 119 -10.03 -17.45 11.26
C GLY A 119 -10.93 -17.43 12.49
N SER A 120 -11.11 -16.26 13.07
CA SER A 120 -12.03 -16.10 14.19
C SER A 120 -13.43 -16.54 13.78
N GLN A 121 -14.01 -17.46 14.50
CA GLN A 121 -15.32 -17.99 14.18
C GLN A 121 -16.31 -17.74 15.27
N PRO A 122 -17.54 -17.43 14.91
CA PRO A 122 -18.61 -17.39 15.90
C PRO A 122 -18.90 -18.77 16.44
#